data_4755ff8c67f05a22754c5da51cbc0166
#
_entry.id   4755ff8c67f05a22754c5da51cbc0166
#
_cell.length_a   1.000
_cell.length_b   1.000
_cell.length_c   1.000
_cell.angle_alpha   90.00
_cell.angle_beta   90.00
_cell.angle_gamma   90.00
#
_symmetry.space_group_name_H-M   'P 1'
#
loop_
_entity.id
_entity.type
_entity.pdbx_description
1 polymer ?
#
loop_
_entity_poly.entity_id
_entity_poly.type
_entity_poly.pdbx_seq_one_letter_code
_entity_poly.pdbx_strand_id
1 'polypeptide(L)'
;MTMPKNDRLSQLKNLLEKDPRDAFCMYGIAMEHAKYQRLEEAIAWFNQTIETDPSYSYAWYHKAKCQDLNGDTERACETLREGIKNATDAGDCHAAEEMSDLHNELQ
;
A
#
# COMPACT_ATOMS: atom_id res chain seq x y z
N MET A 1 32.50 2.79 -3.30
CA MET A 1 31.40 2.06 -2.76
C MET A 1 30.08 2.82 -2.82
N THR A 2 29.12 2.20 -3.30
CA THR A 2 27.83 2.85 -3.46
C THR A 2 26.95 2.61 -2.27
N MET A 3 26.30 3.66 -1.83
CA MET A 3 25.24 3.50 -0.86
C MET A 3 24.10 2.72 -1.49
N PRO A 4 23.71 1.60 -0.93
CA PRO A 4 22.60 0.85 -1.50
C PRO A 4 21.34 1.68 -1.48
N LYS A 5 20.68 1.76 -2.63
CA LYS A 5 19.40 2.45 -2.69
C LYS A 5 18.38 1.82 -1.76
N ASN A 6 18.61 0.53 -1.44
CA ASN A 6 17.67 -0.25 -0.65
C ASN A 6 18.11 -0.41 0.79
N ASP A 7 18.91 0.54 1.30
CA ASP A 7 19.35 0.47 2.68
C ASP A 7 18.16 0.48 3.64
N ARG A 8 17.19 1.37 3.39
CA ARG A 8 15.97 1.39 4.19
C ARG A 8 15.17 0.09 4.01
N LEU A 9 15.14 -0.44 2.80
CA LEU A 9 14.45 -1.70 2.54
C LEU A 9 15.08 -2.83 3.36
N SER A 10 16.41 -2.90 3.40
CA SER A 10 17.10 -3.91 4.19
C SER A 10 16.78 -3.77 5.67
N GLN A 11 16.77 -2.54 6.18
CA GLN A 11 16.44 -2.28 7.57
C GLN A 11 15.02 -2.74 7.90
N LEU A 12 14.07 -2.43 7.03
CA LEU A 12 12.68 -2.82 7.24
C LEU A 12 12.51 -4.33 7.21
N LYS A 13 13.21 -5.01 6.29
CA LYS A 13 13.15 -6.46 6.22
C LYS A 13 13.73 -7.10 7.47
N ASN A 14 14.81 -6.53 8.01
CA ASN A 14 15.38 -7.03 9.26
C ASN A 14 14.40 -6.89 10.41
N LEU A 15 13.70 -5.76 10.47
CA LEU A 15 12.69 -5.55 11.51
C LEU A 15 11.54 -6.54 11.36
N LEU A 16 11.13 -6.80 10.12
CA LEU A 16 10.03 -7.74 9.87
C LEU A 16 10.41 -9.16 10.27
N GLU A 17 11.68 -9.54 10.13
CA GLU A 17 12.13 -10.85 10.60
C GLU A 17 11.90 -11.02 12.09
N LYS A 18 12.08 -9.95 12.85
CA LYS A 18 11.89 -9.99 14.29
C LYS A 18 10.41 -10.01 14.68
N ASP A 19 9.57 -9.39 13.87
CA ASP A 19 8.14 -9.35 14.10
C ASP A 19 7.43 -9.57 12.76
N PRO A 20 7.23 -10.83 12.36
CA PRO A 20 6.69 -11.14 11.02
C PRO A 20 5.27 -10.66 10.77
N ARG A 21 4.57 -10.20 11.77
CA ARG A 21 3.21 -9.71 11.60
C ARG A 21 3.10 -8.19 11.75
N ASP A 22 4.22 -7.51 11.60
CA ASP A 22 4.25 -6.05 11.72
C ASP A 22 3.79 -5.42 10.41
N ALA A 23 2.50 -5.05 10.37
CA ALA A 23 1.92 -4.46 9.17
C ALA A 23 2.58 -3.14 8.79
N PHE A 24 3.03 -2.37 9.78
CA PHE A 24 3.73 -1.12 9.52
C PHE A 24 5.02 -1.36 8.74
N CYS A 25 5.78 -2.40 9.10
CA CYS A 25 6.99 -2.74 8.36
C CYS A 25 6.68 -3.21 6.95
N MET A 26 5.62 -4.00 6.78
CA MET A 26 5.20 -4.46 5.45
C MET A 26 4.82 -3.26 4.57
N TYR A 27 4.07 -2.33 5.14
CA TYR A 27 3.69 -1.10 4.44
C TYR A 27 4.94 -0.30 4.03
N GLY A 28 5.90 -0.17 4.95
CA GLY A 28 7.14 0.53 4.65
C GLY A 28 7.92 -0.11 3.52
N ILE A 29 7.97 -1.45 3.48
CA ILE A 29 8.64 -2.17 2.41
C ILE A 29 7.93 -1.89 1.08
N ALA A 30 6.59 -1.93 1.09
CA ALA A 30 5.82 -1.63 -0.11
C ALA A 30 6.11 -0.23 -0.62
N MET A 31 6.16 0.75 0.29
CA MET A 31 6.43 2.14 -0.08
C MET A 31 7.83 2.31 -0.68
N GLU A 32 8.82 1.57 -0.17
CA GLU A 32 10.15 1.63 -0.76
C GLU A 32 10.16 1.09 -2.18
N HIS A 33 9.47 -0.02 -2.43
CA HIS A 33 9.35 -0.53 -3.79
C HIS A 33 8.65 0.47 -4.71
N ALA A 34 7.57 1.08 -4.23
CA ALA A 34 6.83 2.07 -5.02
C ALA A 34 7.71 3.26 -5.36
N LYS A 35 8.53 3.70 -4.41
CA LYS A 35 9.43 4.84 -4.59
C LYS A 35 10.38 4.62 -5.77
N TYR A 36 10.82 3.38 -5.97
CA TYR A 36 11.74 3.04 -7.05
C TYR A 36 11.03 2.42 -8.25
N GLN A 37 9.73 2.63 -8.36
CA GLN A 37 8.91 2.20 -9.50
C GLN A 37 8.87 0.68 -9.68
N ARG A 38 9.08 -0.06 -8.62
CA ARG A 38 8.91 -1.51 -8.62
C ARG A 38 7.47 -1.82 -8.22
N LEU A 39 6.57 -1.55 -9.17
CA LEU A 39 5.14 -1.49 -8.88
C LEU A 39 4.54 -2.85 -8.51
N GLU A 40 4.95 -3.92 -9.17
CA GLU A 40 4.42 -5.25 -8.86
C GLU A 40 4.84 -5.72 -7.47
N GLU A 41 6.10 -5.47 -7.12
CA GLU A 41 6.57 -5.80 -5.78
C GLU A 41 5.86 -4.96 -4.73
N ALA A 42 5.65 -3.68 -5.03
CA ALA A 42 4.93 -2.81 -4.12
C ALA A 42 3.52 -3.33 -3.87
N ILE A 43 2.83 -3.70 -4.94
CA ILE A 43 1.45 -4.21 -4.83
C ILE A 43 1.43 -5.48 -3.98
N ALA A 44 2.39 -6.38 -4.18
CA ALA A 44 2.47 -7.61 -3.40
C ALA A 44 2.62 -7.31 -1.91
N TRP A 45 3.47 -6.34 -1.56
CA TRP A 45 3.68 -5.99 -0.15
C TRP A 45 2.50 -5.23 0.44
N PHE A 46 1.81 -4.40 -0.37
CA PHE A 46 0.56 -3.80 0.10
C PHE A 46 -0.50 -4.88 0.37
N ASN A 47 -0.54 -5.92 -0.46
CA ASN A 47 -1.45 -7.03 -0.21
C ASN A 47 -1.15 -7.73 1.11
N GLN A 48 0.14 -7.93 1.42
CA GLN A 48 0.54 -8.51 2.70
C GLN A 48 0.10 -7.63 3.86
N THR A 49 0.25 -6.32 3.71
CA THR A 49 -0.17 -5.37 4.72
C THR A 49 -1.67 -5.50 4.99
N ILE A 50 -2.44 -5.53 3.92
CA ILE A 50 -3.90 -5.61 4.01
C ILE A 50 -4.36 -6.93 4.62
N GLU A 51 -3.72 -8.03 4.24
CA GLU A 51 -4.06 -9.33 4.82
C GLU A 51 -3.78 -9.37 6.31
N THR A 52 -2.72 -8.71 6.72
CA THR A 52 -2.34 -8.67 8.14
C THR A 52 -3.25 -7.74 8.93
N ASP A 53 -3.59 -6.59 8.33
CA ASP A 53 -4.43 -5.57 8.98
C ASP A 53 -5.31 -4.89 7.94
N PRO A 54 -6.53 -5.40 7.72
CA PRO A 54 -7.43 -4.81 6.71
C PRO A 54 -7.82 -3.35 7.00
N SER A 55 -7.63 -2.89 8.23
CA SER A 55 -7.95 -1.50 8.58
C SER A 55 -6.79 -0.54 8.28
N TYR A 56 -5.70 -1.04 7.72
CA TYR A 56 -4.55 -0.20 7.37
C TYR A 56 -4.90 0.56 6.09
N SER A 57 -5.61 1.67 6.27
CA SER A 57 -6.30 2.36 5.17
C SER A 57 -5.38 2.81 4.04
N TYR A 58 -4.21 3.33 4.38
CA TYR A 58 -3.32 3.85 3.34
C TYR A 58 -2.63 2.77 2.51
N ALA A 59 -2.67 1.51 2.98
CA ALA A 59 -2.21 0.40 2.15
C ALA A 59 -3.14 0.21 0.95
N TRP A 60 -4.45 0.35 1.16
CA TRP A 60 -5.41 0.30 0.06
C TRP A 60 -5.19 1.45 -0.91
N TYR A 61 -5.02 2.66 -0.36
CA TYR A 61 -4.84 3.87 -1.16
C TYR A 61 -3.63 3.74 -2.09
N HIS A 62 -2.49 3.37 -1.52
CA HIS A 62 -1.25 3.29 -2.30
C HIS A 62 -1.21 2.08 -3.22
N LYS A 63 -1.86 0.97 -2.83
CA LYS A 63 -2.02 -0.18 -3.72
C LYS A 63 -2.74 0.26 -5.00
N ALA A 64 -3.84 1.00 -4.84
CA ALA A 64 -4.60 1.47 -5.98
C ALA A 64 -3.77 2.38 -6.87
N LYS A 65 -2.99 3.29 -6.26
CA LYS A 65 -2.13 4.17 -7.05
C LYS A 65 -1.11 3.37 -7.86
N CYS A 66 -0.54 2.34 -7.26
CA CYS A 66 0.41 1.49 -7.99
C CYS A 66 -0.27 0.71 -9.12
N GLN A 67 -1.50 0.23 -8.89
CA GLN A 67 -2.23 -0.46 -9.92
C GLN A 67 -2.52 0.45 -11.11
N ASP A 68 -2.93 1.68 -10.83
CA ASP A 68 -3.18 2.66 -11.87
C ASP A 68 -1.91 2.96 -12.66
N LEU A 69 -0.81 3.22 -11.96
CA LEU A 69 0.47 3.48 -12.61
C LEU A 69 0.95 2.29 -13.43
N ASN A 70 0.56 1.09 -13.01
CA ASN A 70 0.93 -0.13 -13.72
C ASN A 70 -0.02 -0.45 -14.87
N GLY A 71 -0.90 0.49 -15.20
CA GLY A 71 -1.77 0.36 -16.36
C GLY A 71 -3.10 -0.33 -16.09
N ASP A 72 -3.43 -0.60 -14.85
CA ASP A 72 -4.66 -1.33 -14.50
C ASP A 72 -5.58 -0.45 -13.66
N THR A 73 -6.14 0.56 -14.31
CA THR A 73 -7.02 1.51 -13.66
C THR A 73 -8.30 0.84 -13.15
N GLU A 74 -8.77 -0.17 -13.85
CA GLU A 74 -9.98 -0.87 -13.45
C GLU A 74 -9.80 -1.54 -12.10
N ARG A 75 -8.68 -2.25 -11.91
CA ARG A 75 -8.38 -2.87 -10.62
C ARG A 75 -8.15 -1.84 -9.54
N ALA A 76 -7.54 -0.71 -9.91
CA ALA A 76 -7.34 0.37 -8.95
C ALA A 76 -8.69 0.84 -8.40
N CYS A 77 -9.67 0.99 -9.26
CA CYS A 77 -11.01 1.41 -8.81
C CYS A 77 -11.66 0.36 -7.90
N GLU A 78 -11.48 -0.92 -8.21
CA GLU A 78 -11.98 -1.98 -7.34
C GLU A 78 -11.33 -1.94 -5.97
N THR A 79 -10.00 -1.77 -5.96
CA THR A 79 -9.25 -1.66 -4.72
C THR A 79 -9.75 -0.51 -3.86
N LEU A 80 -10.01 0.63 -4.51
CA LEU A 80 -10.49 1.80 -3.79
C LEU A 80 -11.87 1.59 -3.19
N ARG A 81 -12.75 0.93 -3.92
CA ARG A 81 -14.09 0.64 -3.38
C ARG A 81 -14.00 -0.22 -2.12
N GLU A 82 -13.15 -1.24 -2.13
CA GLU A 82 -12.95 -2.09 -0.96
C GLU A 82 -12.28 -1.33 0.17
N GLY A 83 -11.29 -0.51 -0.19
CA GLY A 83 -10.57 0.29 0.81
C GLY A 83 -11.47 1.30 1.50
N ILE A 84 -12.35 1.94 0.73
CA ILE A 84 -13.32 2.88 1.29
C ILE A 84 -14.22 2.19 2.29
N LYS A 85 -14.69 1.00 1.94
CA LYS A 85 -15.54 0.23 2.85
C LYS A 85 -14.80 -0.12 4.13
N ASN A 86 -13.58 -0.60 4.02
CA ASN A 86 -12.79 -0.98 5.19
C ASN A 86 -12.46 0.23 6.06
N ALA A 87 -12.11 1.36 5.44
CA ALA A 87 -11.79 2.57 6.18
C ALA A 87 -13.03 3.10 6.90
N THR A 88 -14.17 3.08 6.23
CA THR A 88 -15.43 3.53 6.83
C THR A 88 -15.79 2.66 8.02
N ASP A 89 -15.69 1.35 7.87
CA ASP A 89 -15.99 0.41 8.94
C ASP A 89 -15.06 0.61 10.13
N ALA A 90 -13.82 1.00 9.88
CA ALA A 90 -12.84 1.24 10.93
C ALA A 90 -12.94 2.64 11.54
N GLY A 91 -13.82 3.47 11.02
CA GLY A 91 -13.97 4.83 11.52
C GLY A 91 -12.92 5.81 10.98
N ASP A 92 -12.18 5.42 9.95
CA ASP A 92 -11.15 6.28 9.36
C ASP A 92 -11.75 7.09 8.22
N CYS A 93 -12.53 8.10 8.59
CA CYS A 93 -13.28 8.91 7.62
C CYS A 93 -12.35 9.70 6.71
N HIS A 94 -11.21 10.16 7.22
CA HIS A 94 -10.27 10.93 6.43
C HIS A 94 -9.70 10.10 5.28
N ALA A 95 -9.28 8.88 5.58
CA ALA A 95 -8.76 7.99 4.54
C ALA A 95 -9.84 7.61 3.54
N ALA A 96 -11.06 7.35 4.02
CA ALA A 96 -12.17 7.02 3.13
C ALA A 96 -12.43 8.16 2.15
N GLU A 97 -12.35 9.40 2.63
CA GLU A 97 -12.56 10.57 1.79
C GLU A 97 -11.49 10.71 0.73
N GLU A 98 -10.23 10.51 1.14
CA GLU A 98 -9.13 10.60 0.18
C GLU A 98 -9.23 9.52 -0.89
N MET A 99 -9.63 8.31 -0.49
CA MET A 99 -9.81 7.22 -1.45
C MET A 99 -10.99 7.50 -2.38
N SER A 100 -12.06 8.11 -1.87
CA SER A 100 -13.19 8.50 -2.71
C SER A 100 -12.77 9.52 -3.76
N ASP A 101 -11.96 10.50 -3.35
CA ASP A 101 -11.46 11.51 -4.28
C ASP A 101 -10.64 10.86 -5.38
N LEU A 102 -9.74 9.96 -5.01
CA LEU A 102 -8.92 9.28 -6.01
C LEU A 102 -9.78 8.43 -6.93
N HIS A 103 -10.77 7.72 -6.38
CA HIS A 103 -11.68 6.90 -7.18
C HIS A 103 -12.38 7.76 -8.24
N ASN A 104 -12.84 8.94 -7.83
CA ASN A 104 -13.50 9.86 -8.77
C ASN A 104 -12.56 10.33 -9.86
N GLU A 105 -11.29 10.57 -9.52
CA GLU A 105 -10.30 10.98 -10.52
C GLU A 105 -10.03 9.90 -11.55
N LEU A 106 -10.11 8.63 -11.14
CA LEU A 106 -9.75 7.53 -12.02
C LEU A 106 -10.88 7.05 -12.91
N GLN A 107 -12.07 7.53 -12.69
CA GLN A 107 -13.24 7.14 -13.52
C GLN A 107 -13.37 7.96 -14.78
#